data_8a9fecadfdcb1ebb3bf014e274ea26bc
#
_entry.id   8a9fecadfdcb1ebb3bf014e274ea26bc
#
_cell.length_a   1.000
_cell.length_b   1.000
_cell.length_c   1.000
_cell.angle_alpha   90.00
_cell.angle_beta   90.00
_cell.angle_gamma   90.00
#
_symmetry.space_group_name_H-M   'P 1'
#
loop_
_entity.id
_entity.type
_entity.pdbx_description
1 polymer ?
#
loop_
_entity_poly.entity_id
_entity_poly.type
_entity_poly.pdbx_seq_one_letter_code
_entity_poly.pdbx_strand_id
1 'polypeptide(L)'
;TNLARLRFAQGEKQEEYLNYKIQLLSNLINKDTCFSGKSGYSDNKILYKNTRESLDFLDLYNDFYYSGTKRIDKVIDKIDPISLAFWVMDDGSFNQKLKTYQISTHCFSFEENKLIATTLFSKFGIKSVVSLDKRVNKYYQRIGSISSIKLSELIAPYVHPSMDYKLFDYDKNKFNFVIDDMVEYGLKEITNIESVPPKRKYVYNIEVEDNHNYIVSNNIL
;
A
#
# COMPACT_ATOMS: atom_id res chain seq x y z
N THR A 1 9.27 -25.29 -3.67
CA THR A 1 9.46 -24.03 -4.43
C THR A 1 8.94 -22.91 -3.54
N ASN A 2 9.82 -22.01 -3.13
CA ASN A 2 9.41 -20.87 -2.31
C ASN A 2 8.77 -19.84 -3.25
N LEU A 3 7.44 -19.79 -3.28
CA LEU A 3 6.65 -18.78 -3.98
C LEU A 3 5.89 -17.97 -2.94
N ALA A 4 5.61 -16.71 -3.24
CA ALA A 4 4.77 -15.84 -2.43
C ALA A 4 3.58 -15.33 -3.24
N ARG A 5 2.55 -14.85 -2.54
CA ARG A 5 1.37 -14.20 -3.13
C ARG A 5 0.89 -13.06 -2.25
N LEU A 6 0.23 -12.09 -2.84
CA LEU A 6 -0.50 -11.08 -2.10
C LEU A 6 -1.92 -11.57 -1.81
N ARG A 7 -2.39 -11.30 -0.60
CA ARG A 7 -3.79 -11.52 -0.20
C ARG A 7 -4.40 -10.18 0.19
N PHE A 8 -5.50 -9.84 -0.44
CA PHE A 8 -6.34 -8.71 -0.07
C PHE A 8 -7.51 -9.21 0.76
N ALA A 9 -7.83 -8.50 1.84
CA ALA A 9 -8.96 -8.79 2.71
C ALA A 9 -9.66 -7.47 3.05
N GLN A 10 -10.97 -7.40 2.83
CA GLN A 10 -11.78 -6.24 3.19
C GLN A 10 -13.13 -6.70 3.75
N GLY A 11 -13.69 -5.90 4.65
CA GLY A 11 -15.06 -6.10 5.08
C GLY A 11 -16.03 -5.88 3.90
N GLU A 12 -17.17 -6.56 3.91
CA GLU A 12 -18.19 -6.49 2.84
C GLU A 12 -18.58 -5.04 2.50
N LYS A 13 -18.62 -4.14 3.48
CA LYS A 13 -18.90 -2.70 3.27
C LYS A 13 -17.84 -1.97 2.43
N GLN A 14 -16.68 -2.56 2.23
CA GLN A 14 -15.54 -2.01 1.48
C GLN A 14 -15.29 -2.82 0.19
N GLU A 15 -16.30 -3.49 -0.33
CA GLU A 15 -16.19 -4.32 -1.53
C GLU A 15 -15.74 -3.50 -2.75
N GLU A 16 -16.23 -2.27 -2.92
CA GLU A 16 -15.83 -1.37 -4.01
C GLU A 16 -14.32 -1.09 -3.96
N TYR A 17 -13.78 -0.81 -2.78
CA TYR A 17 -12.34 -0.60 -2.61
C TYR A 17 -11.54 -1.88 -2.85
N LEU A 18 -12.05 -3.04 -2.45
CA LEU A 18 -11.42 -4.33 -2.79
C LEU A 18 -11.37 -4.52 -4.31
N ASN A 19 -12.50 -4.28 -5.01
CA ASN A 19 -12.58 -4.40 -6.46
C ASN A 19 -11.63 -3.44 -7.18
N TYR A 20 -11.47 -2.22 -6.68
CA TYR A 20 -10.48 -1.28 -7.18
C TYR A 20 -9.04 -1.84 -7.06
N LYS A 21 -8.63 -2.39 -5.90
CA LYS A 21 -7.31 -3.03 -5.75
C LYS A 21 -7.12 -4.22 -6.70
N ILE A 22 -8.17 -4.98 -6.94
CA ILE A 22 -8.18 -6.11 -7.88
C ILE A 22 -7.98 -5.61 -9.32
N GLN A 23 -8.65 -4.52 -9.69
CA GLN A 23 -8.53 -3.93 -11.02
C GLN A 23 -7.11 -3.44 -11.30
N LEU A 24 -6.47 -2.76 -10.34
CA LEU A 24 -5.08 -2.31 -10.46
C LEU A 24 -4.09 -3.46 -10.69
N LEU A 25 -4.40 -4.66 -10.20
CA LEU A 25 -3.54 -5.84 -10.28
C LEU A 25 -4.19 -6.96 -11.11
N SER A 26 -5.07 -6.60 -12.06
CA SER A 26 -5.90 -7.56 -12.81
C SER A 26 -5.08 -8.67 -13.49
N ASN A 27 -3.91 -8.33 -14.02
CA ASN A 27 -2.99 -9.27 -14.67
C ASN A 27 -2.34 -10.27 -13.70
N LEU A 28 -2.36 -9.98 -12.40
CA LEU A 28 -1.73 -10.79 -11.35
C LEU A 28 -2.76 -11.55 -10.52
N ILE A 29 -4.04 -11.22 -10.63
CA ILE A 29 -5.10 -11.82 -9.83
C ILE A 29 -5.41 -13.24 -10.34
N ASN A 30 -5.57 -14.15 -9.40
CA ASN A 30 -6.12 -15.46 -9.69
C ASN A 30 -7.65 -15.38 -9.71
N LYS A 31 -8.25 -15.68 -10.87
CA LYS A 31 -9.71 -15.57 -11.09
C LYS A 31 -10.53 -16.46 -10.17
N ASP A 32 -9.97 -17.58 -9.73
CA ASP A 32 -10.70 -18.62 -8.98
C ASP A 32 -10.69 -18.41 -7.45
N THR A 33 -10.10 -17.32 -6.95
CA THR A 33 -9.89 -17.13 -5.50
C THR A 33 -10.72 -15.99 -4.92
N CYS A 34 -12.05 -16.05 -5.04
CA CYS A 34 -12.92 -15.20 -4.24
C CYS A 34 -13.46 -16.02 -3.06
N PHE A 35 -13.01 -15.74 -1.86
CA PHE A 35 -13.50 -16.39 -0.64
C PHE A 35 -14.22 -15.39 0.23
N SER A 36 -15.30 -15.83 0.87
CA SER A 36 -15.90 -15.11 1.97
C SER A 36 -15.70 -15.88 3.26
N GLY A 37 -15.35 -15.18 4.32
CA GLY A 37 -15.16 -15.75 5.65
C GLY A 37 -15.73 -14.85 6.73
N LYS A 38 -15.84 -15.32 7.96
CA LYS A 38 -16.17 -14.50 9.12
C LYS A 38 -14.88 -13.95 9.74
N SER A 39 -14.93 -12.70 10.19
CA SER A 39 -13.88 -12.14 11.06
C SER A 39 -13.96 -12.83 12.43
N GLY A 40 -12.81 -13.24 12.97
CA GLY A 40 -12.76 -13.84 14.32
C GLY A 40 -13.23 -12.91 15.45
N TYR A 41 -13.45 -11.62 15.17
CA TYR A 41 -13.86 -10.59 16.14
C TYR A 41 -15.23 -9.99 15.86
N SER A 42 -15.86 -10.30 14.73
CA SER A 42 -17.20 -9.80 14.39
C SER A 42 -17.93 -10.78 13.48
N ASP A 43 -19.26 -10.75 13.49
CA ASP A 43 -20.10 -11.51 12.56
C ASP A 43 -20.07 -10.93 11.13
N ASN A 44 -19.29 -9.88 10.89
CA ASN A 44 -19.18 -9.26 9.59
C ASN A 44 -18.43 -10.19 8.62
N LYS A 45 -18.96 -10.28 7.43
CA LYS A 45 -18.36 -11.03 6.34
C LYS A 45 -17.11 -10.30 5.84
N ILE A 46 -16.04 -11.06 5.62
CA ILE A 46 -14.79 -10.58 5.01
C ILE A 46 -14.68 -11.20 3.62
N LEU A 47 -14.35 -10.37 2.66
CA LEU A 47 -14.07 -10.76 1.29
C LEU A 47 -12.54 -10.87 1.12
N TYR A 48 -12.11 -11.96 0.49
CA TYR A 48 -10.70 -12.23 0.22
C TYR A 48 -10.44 -12.36 -1.28
N LYS A 49 -9.30 -11.84 -1.74
CA LYS A 49 -8.79 -12.06 -3.08
C LYS A 49 -7.28 -12.29 -3.03
N ASN A 50 -6.79 -13.23 -3.83
CA ASN A 50 -5.36 -13.55 -3.90
C ASN A 50 -4.83 -13.26 -5.30
N THR A 51 -3.57 -12.85 -5.39
CA THR A 51 -2.80 -12.92 -6.63
C THR A 51 -2.40 -14.36 -6.94
N ARG A 52 -1.88 -14.57 -8.13
CA ARG A 52 -1.10 -15.78 -8.43
C ARG A 52 0.13 -15.83 -7.53
N GLU A 53 0.63 -17.02 -7.30
CA GLU A 53 1.93 -17.20 -6.66
C GLU A 53 3.04 -16.89 -7.67
N SER A 54 4.03 -16.09 -7.27
CA SER A 54 5.15 -15.70 -8.12
C SER A 54 6.43 -15.56 -7.30
N LEU A 55 7.56 -15.75 -7.97
CA LEU A 55 8.87 -15.42 -7.43
C LEU A 55 9.02 -13.90 -7.19
N ASP A 56 8.39 -13.08 -8.01
CA ASP A 56 8.45 -11.62 -7.87
C ASP A 56 7.88 -11.14 -6.52
N PHE A 57 6.88 -11.87 -5.98
CA PHE A 57 6.38 -11.58 -4.64
C PHE A 57 7.28 -12.10 -3.52
N LEU A 58 8.24 -12.97 -3.82
CA LEU A 58 9.15 -13.48 -2.80
C LEU A 58 10.12 -12.39 -2.31
N ASP A 59 10.63 -11.56 -3.21
CA ASP A 59 11.50 -10.44 -2.84
C ASP A 59 10.73 -9.44 -1.98
N LEU A 60 9.50 -9.12 -2.39
CA LEU A 60 8.60 -8.27 -1.59
C LEU A 60 8.31 -8.90 -0.22
N TYR A 61 8.06 -10.21 -0.16
CA TYR A 61 7.90 -10.91 1.10
C TYR A 61 9.13 -10.79 2.00
N ASN A 62 10.34 -10.98 1.44
CA ASN A 62 11.60 -10.90 2.18
C ASN A 62 11.91 -9.48 2.67
N ASP A 63 11.43 -8.45 1.98
CA ASP A 63 11.53 -7.07 2.42
C ASP A 63 10.60 -6.78 3.61
N PHE A 64 9.39 -7.37 3.62
CA PHE A 64 8.40 -7.15 4.68
C PHE A 64 8.48 -8.13 5.85
N TYR A 65 9.12 -9.28 5.69
CA TYR A 65 9.14 -10.33 6.72
C TYR A 65 10.55 -10.85 6.97
N TYR A 66 10.87 -11.04 8.25
CA TYR A 66 12.07 -11.71 8.70
C TYR A 66 11.69 -12.76 9.76
N SER A 67 12.04 -14.03 9.51
CA SER A 67 11.68 -15.15 10.40
C SER A 67 10.18 -15.16 10.79
N GLY A 68 9.29 -14.87 9.83
CA GLY A 68 7.85 -14.83 10.05
C GLY A 68 7.32 -13.56 10.76
N THR A 69 8.21 -12.64 11.15
CA THR A 69 7.83 -11.37 11.78
C THR A 69 7.80 -10.25 10.75
N LYS A 70 6.70 -9.50 10.71
CA LYS A 70 6.56 -8.34 9.81
C LYS A 70 7.49 -7.21 10.25
N ARG A 71 8.15 -6.58 9.29
CA ARG A 71 9.11 -5.49 9.49
C ARG A 71 8.79 -4.32 8.55
N ILE A 72 9.21 -3.12 8.96
CA ILE A 72 9.02 -1.90 8.17
C ILE A 72 10.34 -1.24 7.76
N ASP A 73 11.43 -1.55 8.42
CA ASP A 73 12.73 -0.88 8.29
C ASP A 73 13.30 -0.87 6.87
N LYS A 74 13.08 -1.93 6.09
CA LYS A 74 13.58 -2.02 4.71
C LYS A 74 12.71 -1.29 3.68
N VAL A 75 11.46 -1.01 4.00
CA VAL A 75 10.48 -0.53 3.03
C VAL A 75 9.99 0.88 3.31
N ILE A 76 10.11 1.37 4.55
CA ILE A 76 9.54 2.66 4.94
C ILE A 76 10.14 3.83 4.15
N ASP A 77 11.39 3.76 3.75
CA ASP A 77 12.04 4.79 2.95
C ASP A 77 11.51 4.87 1.51
N LYS A 78 10.84 3.82 1.05
CA LYS A 78 10.19 3.79 -0.27
C LYS A 78 8.79 4.40 -0.25
N ILE A 79 8.27 4.79 0.93
CA ILE A 79 6.91 5.34 1.06
C ILE A 79 6.78 6.64 0.26
N ASP A 80 5.72 6.72 -0.51
CA ASP A 80 5.30 7.85 -1.32
C ASP A 80 3.84 8.24 -1.00
N PRO A 81 3.27 9.30 -1.57
CA PRO A 81 1.89 9.69 -1.32
C PRO A 81 0.87 8.61 -1.68
N ILE A 82 1.13 7.81 -2.72
CA ILE A 82 0.24 6.72 -3.17
C ILE A 82 0.22 5.60 -2.14
N SER A 83 1.39 5.08 -1.77
CA SER A 83 1.50 4.02 -0.76
C SER A 83 0.97 4.46 0.60
N LEU A 84 1.15 5.74 0.97
CA LEU A 84 0.59 6.32 2.18
C LEU A 84 -0.95 6.38 2.11
N ALA A 85 -1.52 6.72 0.96
CA ALA A 85 -2.97 6.70 0.75
C ALA A 85 -3.55 5.29 0.94
N PHE A 86 -2.94 4.27 0.31
CA PHE A 86 -3.35 2.87 0.50
C PHE A 86 -3.20 2.43 1.96
N TRP A 87 -2.12 2.82 2.62
CA TRP A 87 -1.93 2.50 4.04
C TRP A 87 -3.02 3.13 4.92
N VAL A 88 -3.37 4.39 4.67
CA VAL A 88 -4.47 5.05 5.40
C VAL A 88 -5.82 4.42 5.06
N MET A 89 -6.08 4.05 3.81
CA MET A 89 -7.31 3.37 3.42
C MET A 89 -7.44 2.00 4.10
N ASP A 90 -6.37 1.24 4.22
CA ASP A 90 -6.39 -0.07 4.87
C ASP A 90 -6.39 0.03 6.41
N ASP A 91 -5.37 0.64 6.99
CA ASP A 91 -5.09 0.61 8.43
C ASP A 91 -5.34 1.93 9.15
N GLY A 92 -5.69 2.99 8.42
CA GLY A 92 -5.97 4.30 8.98
C GLY A 92 -7.42 4.44 9.46
N SER A 93 -7.61 5.28 10.47
CA SER A 93 -8.93 5.76 10.91
C SER A 93 -8.87 7.26 11.18
N PHE A 94 -9.91 7.97 10.77
CA PHE A 94 -10.05 9.40 11.02
C PHE A 94 -11.13 9.67 12.07
N ASN A 95 -10.77 10.39 13.11
CA ASN A 95 -11.73 10.84 14.13
C ASN A 95 -12.25 12.23 13.75
N GLN A 96 -13.48 12.30 13.26
CA GLN A 96 -14.13 13.55 12.83
C GLN A 96 -14.27 14.59 13.95
N LYS A 97 -14.48 14.16 15.21
CA LYS A 97 -14.63 15.08 16.34
C LYS A 97 -13.31 15.70 16.77
N LEU A 98 -12.27 14.88 16.88
CA LEU A 98 -10.95 15.32 17.32
C LEU A 98 -10.09 15.82 16.18
N LYS A 99 -10.52 15.59 14.93
CA LYS A 99 -9.78 15.94 13.72
C LYS A 99 -8.37 15.31 13.70
N THR A 100 -8.27 14.04 14.08
CA THR A 100 -7.00 13.30 14.21
C THR A 100 -7.06 11.98 13.45
N TYR A 101 -5.90 11.56 12.91
CA TYR A 101 -5.76 10.20 12.38
C TYR A 101 -5.09 9.27 13.40
N GLN A 102 -5.45 8.01 13.27
CA GLN A 102 -4.70 6.89 13.83
C GLN A 102 -4.38 5.93 12.69
N ILE A 103 -3.12 5.47 12.61
CA ILE A 103 -2.72 4.40 11.71
C ILE A 103 -2.34 3.19 12.55
N SER A 104 -2.96 2.05 12.26
CA SER A 104 -2.75 0.81 12.99
C SER A 104 -1.39 0.21 12.61
N THR A 105 -0.41 0.44 13.45
CA THR A 105 0.96 -0.07 13.32
C THR A 105 1.32 -1.04 14.45
N HIS A 106 0.31 -1.69 15.04
CA HIS A 106 0.44 -2.56 16.21
C HIS A 106 1.33 -3.80 15.98
N CYS A 107 1.58 -4.17 14.72
CA CYS A 107 2.48 -5.27 14.38
C CYS A 107 3.96 -4.89 14.46
N PHE A 108 4.29 -3.61 14.55
CA PHE A 108 5.68 -3.12 14.59
C PHE A 108 6.13 -2.80 16.01
N SER A 109 7.43 -2.96 16.26
CA SER A 109 8.07 -2.61 17.51
C SER A 109 8.02 -1.10 17.80
N PHE A 110 8.39 -0.69 19.01
CA PHE A 110 8.49 0.73 19.38
C PHE A 110 9.51 1.48 18.50
N GLU A 111 10.67 0.87 18.24
CA GLU A 111 11.71 1.50 17.42
C GLU A 111 11.29 1.63 15.96
N GLU A 112 10.60 0.62 15.41
CA GLU A 112 10.01 0.72 14.06
C GLU A 112 8.93 1.79 14.00
N ASN A 113 8.10 1.93 15.03
CA ASN A 113 7.13 3.01 15.11
C ASN A 113 7.79 4.40 15.17
N LYS A 114 8.93 4.54 15.85
CA LYS A 114 9.73 5.78 15.80
C LYS A 114 10.27 6.05 14.41
N LEU A 115 10.77 5.02 13.73
CA LEU A 115 11.25 5.14 12.35
C LEU A 115 10.13 5.61 11.43
N ILE A 116 8.92 5.05 11.54
CA ILE A 116 7.74 5.51 10.80
C ILE A 116 7.50 7.00 11.07
N ALA A 117 7.45 7.42 12.33
CA ALA A 117 7.20 8.82 12.70
C ALA A 117 8.26 9.77 12.11
N THR A 118 9.53 9.38 12.17
CA THR A 118 10.63 10.16 11.60
C THR A 118 10.52 10.26 10.09
N THR A 119 10.20 9.17 9.40
CA THR A 119 10.06 9.14 7.94
C THR A 119 8.87 9.97 7.47
N LEU A 120 7.71 9.87 8.13
CA LEU A 120 6.54 10.71 7.83
C LEU A 120 6.86 12.20 7.97
N PHE A 121 7.64 12.56 8.98
CA PHE A 121 8.05 13.94 9.17
C PHE A 121 9.07 14.40 8.12
N SER A 122 10.13 13.62 7.88
CA SER A 122 11.20 14.01 6.96
C SER A 122 10.74 14.10 5.52
N LYS A 123 9.89 13.16 5.08
CA LYS A 123 9.41 13.13 3.68
C LYS A 123 8.24 14.07 3.41
N PHE A 124 7.30 14.17 4.34
CA PHE A 124 6.03 14.84 4.10
C PHE A 124 5.74 15.98 5.08
N GLY A 125 6.60 16.18 6.09
CA GLY A 125 6.38 17.14 7.16
C GLY A 125 5.15 16.82 8.02
N ILE A 126 4.74 15.56 8.09
CA ILE A 126 3.61 15.08 8.88
C ILE A 126 4.12 14.63 10.23
N LYS A 127 3.77 15.36 11.29
CA LYS A 127 4.10 14.97 12.66
C LYS A 127 3.15 13.90 13.15
N SER A 128 3.69 12.74 13.51
CA SER A 128 2.97 11.69 14.22
C SER A 128 3.62 11.41 15.58
N VAL A 129 2.84 10.85 16.48
CA VAL A 129 3.25 10.46 17.83
C VAL A 129 3.04 8.97 17.99
N VAL A 130 4.07 8.27 18.44
CA VAL A 130 3.98 6.87 18.82
C VAL A 130 3.18 6.77 20.12
N SER A 131 2.04 6.12 20.06
CA SER A 131 1.11 5.97 21.18
C SER A 131 0.99 4.50 21.58
N LEU A 132 0.86 4.23 22.87
CA LEU A 132 0.65 2.88 23.40
C LEU A 132 -0.86 2.57 23.50
N ASP A 133 -1.33 1.55 22.82
CA ASP A 133 -2.63 0.95 23.12
C ASP A 133 -2.50 -0.01 24.32
N LYS A 134 -2.93 0.47 25.49
CA LYS A 134 -2.81 -0.27 26.75
C LYS A 134 -3.63 -1.58 26.77
N ARG A 135 -4.67 -1.70 25.92
CA ARG A 135 -5.55 -2.89 25.86
C ARG A 135 -4.81 -4.12 25.33
N VAL A 136 -3.92 -3.89 24.35
CA VAL A 136 -3.16 -4.95 23.66
C VAL A 136 -1.66 -4.84 23.90
N ASN A 137 -1.21 -3.82 24.66
CA ASN A 137 0.20 -3.50 24.91
C ASN A 137 1.02 -3.39 23.62
N LYS A 138 0.49 -2.64 22.64
CA LYS A 138 1.07 -2.45 21.31
C LYS A 138 1.09 -0.97 20.92
N TYR A 139 2.00 -0.60 20.01
CA TYR A 139 2.16 0.77 19.58
C TYR A 139 1.40 1.07 18.29
N TYR A 140 0.97 2.32 18.13
CA TYR A 140 0.35 2.82 16.92
C TYR A 140 0.73 4.28 16.65
N GLN A 141 0.52 4.75 15.42
CA GLN A 141 0.74 6.15 15.04
C GLN A 141 -0.49 6.99 15.30
N ARG A 142 -0.32 8.11 15.99
CA ARG A 142 -1.35 9.13 16.15
C ARG A 142 -0.90 10.43 15.50
N ILE A 143 -1.74 11.00 14.63
CA ILE A 143 -1.47 12.24 13.90
C ILE A 143 -2.44 13.30 14.40
N GLY A 144 -1.91 14.41 14.91
CA GLY A 144 -2.68 15.53 15.46
C GLY A 144 -3.36 16.35 14.36
N SER A 145 -4.32 17.20 14.75
CA SER A 145 -5.22 17.93 13.82
C SER A 145 -4.49 18.73 12.72
N ILE A 146 -3.42 19.43 13.06
CA ILE A 146 -2.65 20.22 12.07
C ILE A 146 -2.02 19.33 11.01
N SER A 147 -1.36 18.23 11.42
CA SER A 147 -0.75 17.29 10.49
C SER A 147 -1.80 16.42 9.77
N SER A 148 -3.01 16.30 10.32
CA SER A 148 -4.12 15.58 9.67
C SER A 148 -4.65 16.30 8.43
N ILE A 149 -4.67 17.64 8.43
CA ILE A 149 -5.01 18.43 7.24
C ILE A 149 -4.00 18.12 6.15
N LYS A 150 -2.70 18.25 6.47
CA LYS A 150 -1.61 18.01 5.52
C LYS A 150 -1.61 16.59 4.98
N LEU A 151 -1.84 15.59 5.85
CA LEU A 151 -1.98 14.19 5.42
C LEU A 151 -3.14 14.03 4.45
N SER A 152 -4.30 14.58 4.79
CA SER A 152 -5.50 14.49 3.95
C SER A 152 -5.31 15.13 2.57
N GLU A 153 -4.72 16.33 2.52
CA GLU A 153 -4.41 17.01 1.27
C GLU A 153 -3.42 16.21 0.41
N LEU A 154 -2.41 15.62 1.04
CA LEU A 154 -1.40 14.83 0.34
C LEU A 154 -1.96 13.56 -0.29
N ILE A 155 -2.86 12.84 0.44
CA ILE A 155 -3.37 11.55 -0.02
C ILE A 155 -4.68 11.63 -0.80
N ALA A 156 -5.43 12.74 -0.71
CA ALA A 156 -6.76 12.87 -1.29
C ALA A 156 -6.85 12.52 -2.78
N PRO A 157 -5.89 12.87 -3.65
CA PRO A 157 -5.92 12.49 -5.06
C PRO A 157 -5.90 10.97 -5.31
N TYR A 158 -5.42 10.20 -4.33
CA TYR A 158 -5.20 8.75 -4.43
C TYR A 158 -6.18 7.92 -3.58
N VAL A 159 -7.05 8.58 -2.82
CA VAL A 159 -8.04 7.89 -1.99
C VAL A 159 -9.25 7.53 -2.85
N HIS A 160 -9.58 6.22 -2.88
CA HIS A 160 -10.76 5.75 -3.61
C HIS A 160 -12.05 6.38 -3.06
N PRO A 161 -13.02 6.81 -3.91
CA PRO A 161 -14.24 7.50 -3.47
C PRO A 161 -15.04 6.77 -2.39
N SER A 162 -15.05 5.44 -2.38
CA SER A 162 -15.72 4.66 -1.33
C SER A 162 -15.03 4.74 0.04
N MET A 163 -13.80 5.30 0.10
CA MET A 163 -12.99 5.45 1.30
C MET A 163 -12.83 6.93 1.73
N ASP A 164 -13.53 7.84 1.08
CA ASP A 164 -13.48 9.29 1.30
C ASP A 164 -13.81 9.71 2.74
N TYR A 165 -14.62 8.91 3.43
CA TYR A 165 -14.93 9.12 4.85
C TYR A 165 -13.71 9.11 5.78
N LYS A 166 -12.57 8.66 5.27
CA LYS A 166 -11.27 8.70 5.97
C LYS A 166 -10.52 10.02 5.74
N LEU A 167 -11.02 10.93 4.90
CA LEU A 167 -10.39 12.22 4.67
C LEU A 167 -10.88 13.27 5.68
N PHE A 168 -9.94 14.17 6.01
CA PHE A 168 -10.27 15.34 6.83
C PHE A 168 -11.05 16.36 5.98
N ASP A 169 -12.19 16.80 6.48
CA ASP A 169 -13.02 17.85 5.86
C ASP A 169 -13.24 17.59 4.36
N TYR A 170 -13.73 16.37 4.07
CA TYR A 170 -13.92 15.89 2.72
C TYR A 170 -14.94 16.76 1.97
N ASP A 171 -14.47 17.46 0.96
CA ASP A 171 -15.29 18.13 -0.05
C ASP A 171 -15.11 17.42 -1.41
N LYS A 172 -16.16 16.78 -1.90
CA LYS A 172 -16.18 16.06 -3.19
C LYS A 172 -15.74 16.91 -4.38
N ASN A 173 -15.94 18.23 -4.28
CA ASN A 173 -15.60 19.16 -5.36
C ASN A 173 -14.14 19.64 -5.28
N LYS A 174 -13.45 19.40 -4.15
CA LYS A 174 -12.09 19.87 -3.92
C LYS A 174 -11.04 18.89 -4.45
N PHE A 175 -11.36 17.60 -4.44
CA PHE A 175 -10.42 16.55 -4.80
C PHE A 175 -10.92 15.76 -6.00
N ASN A 176 -10.09 15.66 -7.03
CA ASN A 176 -10.30 14.76 -8.16
C ASN A 176 -9.56 13.46 -7.88
N PHE A 177 -10.29 12.35 -7.94
CA PHE A 177 -9.67 11.03 -7.89
C PHE A 177 -8.95 10.77 -9.21
N VAL A 178 -7.64 10.63 -9.16
CA VAL A 178 -6.79 10.46 -10.33
C VAL A 178 -6.34 9.00 -10.38
N ILE A 179 -6.80 8.25 -11.38
CA ILE A 179 -6.35 6.88 -11.63
C ILE A 179 -5.10 6.89 -12.52
N ASP A 180 -5.09 7.79 -13.52
CA ASP A 180 -4.08 7.79 -14.58
C ASP A 180 -2.73 8.38 -14.14
N ASP A 181 -2.72 9.26 -13.13
CA ASP A 181 -1.50 9.91 -12.64
C ASP A 181 -0.83 9.15 -11.47
N MET A 182 -1.29 7.96 -11.15
CA MET A 182 -0.66 7.14 -10.10
C MET A 182 0.74 6.65 -10.47
N VAL A 183 1.12 6.77 -11.73
CA VAL A 183 2.45 6.37 -12.23
C VAL A 183 3.06 7.53 -12.99
N GLU A 184 4.05 8.18 -12.40
CA GLU A 184 4.88 9.15 -13.10
C GLU A 184 5.91 8.38 -13.94
N TYR A 185 5.75 8.45 -15.26
CA TYR A 185 6.66 7.82 -16.21
C TYR A 185 7.83 8.75 -16.51
N GLY A 186 8.99 8.42 -16.00
CA GLY A 186 10.22 9.10 -16.39
C GLY A 186 10.87 8.45 -17.62
N LEU A 187 11.13 9.22 -18.66
CA LEU A 187 12.01 8.76 -19.73
C LEU A 187 13.44 8.70 -19.19
N LYS A 188 14.07 7.53 -19.32
CA LYS A 188 15.50 7.32 -19.00
C LYS A 188 16.26 6.98 -20.25
N GLU A 189 17.37 7.64 -20.42
CA GLU A 189 18.32 7.32 -21.48
C GLU A 189 19.05 6.03 -21.13
N ILE A 190 19.18 5.13 -22.11
CA ILE A 190 20.01 3.93 -21.99
C ILE A 190 21.44 4.38 -22.20
N THR A 191 22.22 4.43 -21.13
CA THR A 191 23.62 4.88 -21.17
C THR A 191 24.62 3.76 -21.43
N ASN A 192 24.23 2.52 -21.21
CA ASN A 192 25.06 1.37 -21.46
C ASN A 192 24.22 0.11 -21.74
N ILE A 193 24.70 -0.74 -22.65
CA ILE A 193 24.14 -2.06 -22.94
C ILE A 193 25.27 -3.08 -22.84
N GLU A 194 25.17 -3.98 -21.88
CA GLU A 194 26.15 -5.06 -21.68
C GLU A 194 25.49 -6.42 -21.94
N SER A 195 26.21 -7.28 -22.62
CA SER A 195 25.82 -8.69 -22.76
C SER A 195 26.23 -9.46 -21.52
N VAL A 196 25.23 -9.95 -20.80
CA VAL A 196 25.45 -10.78 -19.60
C VAL A 196 24.92 -12.19 -19.81
N PRO A 197 25.57 -13.23 -19.25
CA PRO A 197 25.03 -14.57 -19.33
C PRO A 197 23.65 -14.65 -18.66
N PRO A 198 22.70 -15.38 -19.27
CA PRO A 198 21.34 -15.47 -18.75
C PRO A 198 21.34 -16.13 -17.37
N LYS A 199 20.78 -15.44 -16.37
CA LYS A 199 20.60 -15.99 -15.01
C LYS A 199 19.42 -16.96 -14.91
N ARG A 200 18.55 -17.01 -15.93
CA ARG A 200 17.36 -17.86 -15.99
C ARG A 200 17.28 -18.60 -17.32
N LYS A 201 16.68 -19.79 -17.31
CA LYS A 201 16.52 -20.65 -18.50
C LYS A 201 15.54 -20.07 -19.54
N TYR A 202 14.67 -19.17 -19.13
CA TYR A 202 13.64 -18.58 -19.99
C TYR A 202 13.73 -17.05 -19.94
N VAL A 203 13.60 -16.42 -21.09
CA VAL A 203 13.43 -14.97 -21.26
C VAL A 203 11.97 -14.74 -21.67
N TYR A 204 11.31 -13.80 -21.02
CA TYR A 204 9.95 -13.42 -21.36
C TYR A 204 10.00 -12.13 -22.16
N ASN A 205 9.30 -12.10 -23.29
CA ASN A 205 9.06 -10.89 -24.05
C ASN A 205 7.65 -10.37 -23.71
N ILE A 206 7.52 -9.06 -23.58
CA ILE A 206 6.23 -8.39 -23.38
C ILE A 206 5.87 -7.76 -24.71
N GLU A 207 4.75 -8.16 -25.27
CA GLU A 207 4.13 -7.51 -26.42
C GLU A 207 2.97 -6.64 -25.94
N VAL A 208 3.04 -5.36 -26.27
CA VAL A 208 1.98 -4.39 -25.95
C VAL A 208 1.20 -4.09 -27.20
N GLU A 209 -0.08 -4.40 -27.17
CA GLU A 209 -1.01 -4.20 -28.26
C GLU A 209 -1.10 -2.69 -28.57
N ASP A 210 -1.09 -2.32 -29.85
CA ASP A 210 -1.22 -0.97 -30.40
C ASP A 210 0.00 -0.02 -30.23
N ASN A 211 0.76 -0.07 -29.18
CA ASN A 211 1.83 0.91 -28.92
C ASN A 211 3.26 0.39 -29.07
N HIS A 212 3.46 -0.93 -29.08
CA HIS A 212 4.77 -1.60 -29.17
C HIS A 212 5.83 -1.06 -28.20
N ASN A 213 5.41 -0.45 -27.10
CA ASN A 213 6.28 0.07 -26.06
C ASN A 213 5.88 -0.50 -24.69
N TYR A 214 6.81 -0.53 -23.78
CA TYR A 214 6.61 -0.97 -22.41
C TYR A 214 7.48 -0.18 -21.46
N ILE A 215 7.06 -0.14 -20.22
CA ILE A 215 7.75 0.57 -19.17
C ILE A 215 8.61 -0.41 -18.40
N VAL A 216 9.88 -0.07 -18.23
CA VAL A 216 10.81 -0.81 -17.38
C VAL A 216 11.05 -0.04 -16.08
N SER A 217 10.99 -0.70 -14.96
CA SER A 217 11.41 -0.12 -13.69
C SER A 217 12.92 -0.25 -13.52
N ASN A 218 13.50 0.50 -12.59
CA ASN A 218 14.94 0.53 -12.33
C ASN A 218 15.57 -0.83 -11.97
N ASN A 219 14.79 -1.88 -11.83
CA ASN A 219 15.22 -3.20 -11.37
C ASN A 219 14.90 -4.32 -12.37
N ILE A 220 14.60 -3.98 -13.63
CA ILE A 220 14.41 -5.01 -14.66
C ILE A 220 15.64 -5.04 -15.52
N LEU A 221 16.51 -5.90 -15.17
CA LEU A 221 17.34 -6.72 -16.06
C LEU A 221 17.49 -8.10 -15.43
#